data_a62a8f8062888be5bb44444a8b196999
#
_entry.id   a62a8f8062888be5bb44444a8b196999
#
_cell.length_a   1.000
_cell.length_b   1.000
_cell.length_c   1.000
_cell.angle_alpha   90.00
_cell.angle_beta   90.00
_cell.angle_gamma   90.00
#
_symmetry.space_group_name_H-M   'P 1'
#
loop_
_entity.id
_entity.type
_entity.pdbx_description
1 polymer ?
#
loop_
_entity_poly.entity_id
_entity_poly.type
_entity_poly.pdbx_seq_one_letter_code
_entity_poly.pdbx_strand_id
1 'polypeptide(L)'
;MANRELLLGDEALALGALHAGLSGVYAYPGTPSTEITEYIQNHPLAAERNVHCKWSANEKTAMEEALGMSFCGKRALVCMKHVGMNVAADAFVNSGMTGANGGLVVVAADDPSMHSSQNEQDSRFYGKFAFIPVFEPSTQQETYDMVRYAFDYSERSHIPVLMRLSLIHI
;
A
#
# COMPACT_ATOMS: atom_id res chain seq x y z
N MET A 1 23.04 -19.24 -1.31
CA MET A 1 22.88 -18.60 -2.64
C MET A 1 21.72 -17.60 -2.48
N ALA A 2 21.86 -16.37 -2.96
CA ALA A 2 20.75 -15.44 -2.95
C ALA A 2 19.64 -15.98 -3.85
N ASN A 3 18.44 -16.11 -3.34
CA ASN A 3 17.27 -16.48 -4.13
C ASN A 3 16.97 -15.32 -5.08
N ARG A 4 16.91 -15.56 -6.38
CA ARG A 4 16.56 -14.54 -7.39
C ARG A 4 15.23 -14.92 -7.98
N GLU A 5 14.28 -14.00 -7.89
CA GLU A 5 12.95 -14.14 -8.44
C GLU A 5 12.70 -13.04 -9.48
N LEU A 6 11.96 -13.36 -10.51
CA LEU A 6 11.49 -12.39 -11.48
C LEU A 6 10.07 -11.99 -11.09
N LEU A 7 9.92 -10.76 -10.60
CA LEU A 7 8.66 -10.23 -10.08
C LEU A 7 8.30 -8.92 -10.79
N LEU A 8 7.02 -8.66 -10.91
CA LEU A 8 6.51 -7.32 -11.18
C LEU A 8 6.77 -6.42 -9.94
N GLY A 9 6.72 -5.11 -10.12
CA GLY A 9 6.85 -4.17 -9.00
C GLY A 9 5.78 -4.37 -7.91
N ASP A 10 4.56 -4.65 -8.32
CA ASP A 10 3.42 -4.96 -7.43
C ASP A 10 3.66 -6.26 -6.64
N GLU A 11 4.17 -7.29 -7.30
CA GLU A 11 4.51 -8.57 -6.67
C GLU A 11 5.67 -8.41 -5.68
N ALA A 12 6.67 -7.60 -6.04
CA ALA A 12 7.80 -7.29 -5.17
C ALA A 12 7.35 -6.53 -3.90
N LEU A 13 6.43 -5.57 -4.04
CA LEU A 13 5.81 -4.89 -2.91
C LEU A 13 5.05 -5.87 -2.02
N ALA A 14 4.21 -6.70 -2.63
CA ALA A 14 3.38 -7.69 -1.94
C ALA A 14 4.24 -8.69 -1.14
N LEU A 15 5.29 -9.22 -1.77
CA LEU A 15 6.24 -10.13 -1.12
C LEU A 15 7.01 -9.45 0.02
N GLY A 16 7.45 -8.21 -0.20
CA GLY A 16 8.10 -7.40 0.83
C GLY A 16 7.20 -7.17 2.05
N ALA A 17 5.92 -6.84 1.81
CA ALA A 17 4.93 -6.67 2.86
C ALA A 17 4.67 -7.95 3.66
N LEU A 18 4.55 -9.10 2.98
CA LEU A 18 4.43 -10.40 3.63
C LEU A 18 5.65 -10.69 4.51
N HIS A 19 6.86 -10.48 3.99
CA HIS A 19 8.09 -10.70 4.76
C HIS A 19 8.26 -9.72 5.92
N ALA A 20 7.66 -8.55 5.83
CA ALA A 20 7.57 -7.58 6.92
C ALA A 20 6.57 -7.95 8.02
N GLY A 21 5.88 -9.08 7.92
CA GLY A 21 4.90 -9.48 8.94
C GLY A 21 3.54 -8.80 8.81
N LEU A 22 3.10 -8.59 7.57
CA LEU A 22 1.78 -8.06 7.25
C LEU A 22 0.69 -8.87 7.98
N SER A 23 -0.28 -8.17 8.57
CA SER A 23 -1.43 -8.76 9.24
C SER A 23 -2.72 -8.63 8.41
N GLY A 24 -2.81 -7.61 7.57
CA GLY A 24 -3.96 -7.47 6.68
C GLY A 24 -3.72 -6.56 5.49
N VAL A 25 -4.36 -6.88 4.38
CA VAL A 25 -4.42 -6.08 3.15
C VAL A 25 -5.86 -5.78 2.77
N TYR A 26 -6.10 -4.53 2.42
CA TYR A 26 -7.41 -4.01 2.05
C TYR A 26 -7.32 -3.27 0.73
N ALA A 27 -8.26 -3.50 -0.17
CA ALA A 27 -8.26 -2.87 -1.46
C ALA A 27 -9.67 -2.73 -2.05
N TYR A 28 -9.82 -1.82 -2.98
CA TYR A 28 -10.89 -1.84 -3.97
C TYR A 28 -10.27 -2.09 -5.34
N PRO A 29 -10.83 -2.99 -6.18
CA PRO A 29 -10.21 -3.38 -7.44
C PRO A 29 -10.00 -2.19 -8.38
N GLY A 30 -8.78 -2.03 -8.90
CA GLY A 30 -8.45 -0.98 -9.86
C GLY A 30 -7.01 -1.10 -10.37
N THR A 31 -6.86 -1.36 -11.68
CA THR A 31 -5.54 -1.40 -12.34
C THR A 31 -4.89 -0.02 -12.26
N PRO A 32 -3.62 0.08 -11.85
CA PRO A 32 -2.62 -0.97 -11.74
C PRO A 32 -2.32 -1.46 -10.30
N SER A 33 -3.23 -1.40 -9.36
CA SER A 33 -2.98 -1.79 -7.95
C SER A 33 -3.58 -3.14 -7.55
N THR A 34 -4.40 -3.74 -8.41
CA THR A 34 -5.13 -4.99 -8.11
C THR A 34 -4.18 -6.15 -7.85
N GLU A 35 -3.11 -6.24 -8.60
CA GLU A 35 -2.13 -7.31 -8.59
C GLU A 35 -1.44 -7.47 -7.23
N ILE A 36 -1.28 -6.39 -6.47
CA ILE A 36 -0.69 -6.42 -5.12
C ILE A 36 -1.54 -7.31 -4.19
N THR A 37 -2.84 -7.03 -4.15
CA THR A 37 -3.76 -7.75 -3.26
C THR A 37 -3.99 -9.19 -3.72
N GLU A 38 -4.07 -9.42 -5.03
CA GLU A 38 -4.19 -10.77 -5.62
C GLU A 38 -2.96 -11.61 -5.32
N TYR A 39 -1.76 -11.06 -5.44
CA TYR A 39 -0.53 -11.76 -5.11
C TYR A 39 -0.52 -12.19 -3.63
N ILE A 40 -0.83 -11.26 -2.71
CA ILE A 40 -0.89 -11.57 -1.28
C ILE A 40 -1.93 -12.65 -1.01
N GLN A 41 -3.13 -12.53 -1.56
CA GLN A 41 -4.24 -13.46 -1.33
C GLN A 41 -3.91 -14.90 -1.77
N ASN A 42 -3.12 -15.03 -2.84
CA ASN A 42 -2.76 -16.34 -3.40
C ASN A 42 -1.42 -16.88 -2.87
N HIS A 43 -0.68 -16.11 -2.07
CA HIS A 43 0.64 -16.51 -1.61
C HIS A 43 0.56 -17.46 -0.40
N PRO A 44 1.30 -18.60 -0.38
CA PRO A 44 1.24 -19.57 0.71
C PRO A 44 1.53 -18.97 2.10
N LEU A 45 2.46 -18.03 2.18
CA LEU A 45 2.81 -17.35 3.43
C LEU A 45 1.64 -16.55 4.03
N ALA A 46 0.76 -16.01 3.20
CA ALA A 46 -0.43 -15.30 3.68
C ALA A 46 -1.40 -16.26 4.37
N ALA A 47 -1.61 -17.45 3.78
CA ALA A 47 -2.43 -18.50 4.40
C ALA A 47 -1.80 -19.02 5.70
N GLU A 48 -0.49 -19.29 5.69
CA GLU A 48 0.25 -19.78 6.88
C GLU A 48 0.14 -18.81 8.07
N ARG A 49 0.24 -17.48 7.78
CA ARG A 49 0.20 -16.43 8.81
C ARG A 49 -1.19 -15.90 9.11
N ASN A 50 -2.22 -16.43 8.46
CA ASN A 50 -3.61 -15.95 8.57
C ASN A 50 -3.72 -14.45 8.25
N VAL A 51 -3.07 -13.98 7.20
CA VAL A 51 -3.17 -12.59 6.75
C VAL A 51 -4.60 -12.32 6.28
N HIS A 52 -5.23 -11.30 6.83
CA HIS A 52 -6.57 -10.91 6.46
C HIS A 52 -6.55 -10.19 5.10
N CYS A 53 -7.09 -10.82 4.06
CA CYS A 53 -7.20 -10.24 2.72
C CYS A 53 -8.64 -9.86 2.42
N LYS A 54 -8.90 -8.60 2.13
CA LYS A 54 -10.27 -8.12 1.90
C LYS A 54 -10.38 -7.15 0.73
N TRP A 55 -11.32 -7.47 -0.17
CA TRP A 55 -11.84 -6.53 -1.14
C TRP A 55 -12.98 -5.74 -0.51
N SER A 56 -12.80 -4.43 -0.38
CA SER A 56 -13.75 -3.53 0.27
C SER A 56 -14.73 -2.94 -0.75
N ALA A 57 -15.80 -2.32 -0.28
CA ALA A 57 -16.84 -1.73 -1.14
C ALA A 57 -16.37 -0.50 -1.92
N ASN A 58 -15.36 0.22 -1.39
CA ASN A 58 -14.66 1.34 -2.02
C ASN A 58 -13.36 1.63 -1.28
N GLU A 59 -12.56 2.55 -1.80
CA GLU A 59 -11.23 2.88 -1.27
C GLU A 59 -11.30 3.57 0.10
N LYS A 60 -12.34 4.37 0.37
CA LYS A 60 -12.54 4.95 1.71
C LYS A 60 -12.72 3.86 2.76
N THR A 61 -13.60 2.89 2.50
CA THR A 61 -13.81 1.75 3.39
C THR A 61 -12.53 0.94 3.57
N ALA A 62 -11.79 0.67 2.47
CA ALA A 62 -10.51 -0.02 2.54
C ALA A 62 -9.49 0.71 3.45
N MET A 63 -9.40 2.04 3.31
CA MET A 63 -8.52 2.86 4.14
C MET A 63 -8.92 2.85 5.62
N GLU A 64 -10.21 2.95 5.91
CA GLU A 64 -10.73 2.93 7.29
C GLU A 64 -10.53 1.56 7.96
N GLU A 65 -10.69 0.47 7.22
CA GLU A 65 -10.43 -0.89 7.71
C GLU A 65 -8.95 -1.11 8.02
N ALA A 66 -8.07 -0.66 7.12
CA ALA A 66 -6.62 -0.71 7.35
C ALA A 66 -6.20 0.13 8.56
N LEU A 67 -6.78 1.33 8.70
CA LEU A 67 -6.54 2.21 9.84
C LEU A 67 -7.01 1.56 11.16
N GLY A 68 -8.19 0.94 11.16
CA GLY A 68 -8.71 0.19 12.30
C GLY A 68 -7.78 -0.97 12.72
N MET A 69 -7.23 -1.70 11.76
CA MET A 69 -6.23 -2.75 12.04
C MET A 69 -4.95 -2.16 12.62
N SER A 70 -4.48 -1.04 12.09
CA SER A 70 -3.31 -0.33 12.62
C SER A 70 -3.54 0.13 14.07
N PHE A 71 -4.71 0.66 14.39
CA PHE A 71 -5.04 1.05 15.77
C PHE A 71 -4.98 -0.12 16.76
N CYS A 72 -5.23 -1.35 16.28
CA CYS A 72 -5.04 -2.57 17.06
C CYS A 72 -3.56 -3.03 17.16
N GLY A 73 -2.60 -2.24 16.71
CA GLY A 73 -1.18 -2.55 16.77
C GLY A 73 -0.72 -3.58 15.73
N LYS A 74 -1.46 -3.72 14.63
CA LYS A 74 -1.15 -4.70 13.56
C LYS A 74 -0.71 -3.98 12.29
N ARG A 75 0.23 -4.61 11.54
CA ARG A 75 0.67 -4.08 10.24
C ARG A 75 -0.42 -4.24 9.19
N ALA A 76 -0.81 -3.12 8.60
CA ALA A 76 -1.87 -3.06 7.58
C ALA A 76 -1.36 -2.41 6.30
N LEU A 77 -1.78 -2.97 5.18
CA LEU A 77 -1.56 -2.46 3.84
C LEU A 77 -2.90 -2.08 3.22
N VAL A 78 -2.98 -0.93 2.59
CA VAL A 78 -4.13 -0.58 1.74
C VAL A 78 -3.65 -0.20 0.36
N CYS A 79 -4.28 -0.75 -0.67
CA CYS A 79 -3.85 -0.59 -2.06
C CYS A 79 -4.97 0.02 -2.89
N MET A 80 -4.61 1.02 -3.68
CA MET A 80 -5.53 1.69 -4.59
C MET A 80 -4.79 2.37 -5.74
N LYS A 81 -5.49 2.61 -6.83
CA LYS A 81 -4.97 3.47 -7.90
C LYS A 81 -5.10 4.95 -7.51
N HIS A 82 -4.45 5.84 -8.27
CA HIS A 82 -4.44 7.28 -7.96
C HIS A 82 -5.84 7.90 -7.82
N VAL A 83 -6.82 7.51 -8.65
CA VAL A 83 -8.20 8.03 -8.52
C VAL A 83 -8.89 7.51 -7.26
N GLY A 84 -8.47 6.37 -6.75
CA GLY A 84 -8.94 5.83 -5.46
C GLY A 84 -8.49 6.69 -4.28
N MET A 85 -7.34 7.36 -4.38
CA MET A 85 -6.90 8.34 -3.38
C MET A 85 -7.90 9.50 -3.21
N ASN A 86 -8.61 9.88 -4.27
CA ASN A 86 -9.66 10.90 -4.17
C ASN A 86 -10.84 10.42 -3.30
N VAL A 87 -11.19 9.13 -3.40
CA VAL A 87 -12.25 8.50 -2.60
C VAL A 87 -11.80 8.30 -1.16
N ALA A 88 -10.56 7.89 -0.96
CA ALA A 88 -9.97 7.64 0.35
C ALA A 88 -9.47 8.93 1.05
N ALA A 89 -9.50 10.08 0.38
CA ALA A 89 -8.84 11.31 0.83
C ALA A 89 -9.24 11.74 2.25
N ASP A 90 -10.51 11.63 2.61
CA ASP A 90 -10.99 11.97 3.96
C ASP A 90 -10.26 11.12 5.02
N ALA A 91 -10.32 9.80 4.92
CA ALA A 91 -9.68 8.91 5.88
C ALA A 91 -8.15 9.03 5.84
N PHE A 92 -7.56 9.19 4.64
CA PHE A 92 -6.12 9.36 4.48
C PHE A 92 -5.60 10.64 5.14
N VAL A 93 -6.21 11.78 4.86
CA VAL A 93 -5.78 13.07 5.43
C VAL A 93 -5.95 13.09 6.95
N ASN A 94 -7.08 12.57 7.44
CA ASN A 94 -7.31 12.48 8.88
C ASN A 94 -6.30 11.53 9.56
N SER A 95 -5.83 10.49 8.89
CA SER A 95 -4.83 9.57 9.44
C SER A 95 -3.47 10.23 9.71
N GLY A 96 -3.14 11.30 9.01
CA GLY A 96 -1.97 12.14 9.32
C GLY A 96 -2.07 12.85 10.67
N MET A 97 -3.29 13.07 11.17
CA MET A 97 -3.55 13.70 12.48
C MET A 97 -3.81 12.67 13.57
N THR A 98 -4.57 11.62 13.28
CA THR A 98 -4.88 10.56 14.26
C THR A 98 -3.71 9.61 14.49
N GLY A 99 -2.81 9.53 13.52
CA GLY A 99 -1.63 8.67 13.57
C GLY A 99 -1.92 7.21 13.22
N ALA A 100 -0.89 6.39 13.41
CA ALA A 100 -0.89 4.94 13.26
C ALA A 100 -0.24 4.32 14.52
N ASN A 101 -0.71 3.14 14.94
CA ASN A 101 -0.14 2.40 16.06
C ASN A 101 0.68 1.20 15.57
N GLY A 102 0.06 0.26 14.85
CA GLY A 102 0.79 -0.70 14.02
C GLY A 102 1.14 -0.06 12.68
N GLY A 103 2.16 -0.55 12.00
CA GLY A 103 2.61 0.00 10.74
C GLY A 103 1.49 0.07 9.69
N LEU A 104 1.25 1.25 9.15
CA LEU A 104 0.25 1.49 8.11
C LEU A 104 0.93 2.02 6.85
N VAL A 105 0.86 1.25 5.79
CA VAL A 105 1.35 1.63 4.47
C VAL A 105 0.19 1.76 3.51
N VAL A 106 0.08 2.93 2.90
CA VAL A 106 -0.91 3.25 1.88
C VAL A 106 -0.21 3.22 0.52
N VAL A 107 -0.65 2.37 -0.38
CA VAL A 107 -0.08 2.26 -1.72
C VAL A 107 -0.99 2.94 -2.72
N ALA A 108 -0.46 3.95 -3.40
CA ALA A 108 -1.09 4.58 -4.54
C ALA A 108 -0.34 4.20 -5.82
N ALA A 109 -1.01 3.47 -6.72
CA ALA A 109 -0.47 3.11 -8.02
C ALA A 109 -0.94 4.09 -9.09
N ASP A 110 -0.03 4.98 -9.50
CA ASP A 110 -0.30 5.99 -10.52
C ASP A 110 -0.28 5.39 -11.92
N ASP A 111 -1.16 5.88 -12.77
CA ASP A 111 -1.29 5.47 -14.17
C ASP A 111 -0.95 6.65 -15.10
N PRO A 112 0.36 6.96 -15.31
CA PRO A 112 0.77 8.00 -16.24
C PRO A 112 0.28 7.70 -17.64
N SER A 113 -0.18 8.73 -18.35
CA SER A 113 -0.79 8.62 -19.68
C SER A 113 -2.13 7.87 -19.72
N MET A 114 -2.75 7.59 -18.58
CA MET A 114 -4.14 7.11 -18.47
C MET A 114 -4.42 5.81 -19.25
N HIS A 115 -3.52 4.82 -19.19
CA HIS A 115 -3.69 3.56 -19.92
C HIS A 115 -4.93 2.78 -19.46
N SER A 116 -5.30 2.89 -18.19
CA SER A 116 -6.47 2.22 -17.59
C SER A 116 -7.26 3.13 -16.65
N SER A 117 -7.19 4.45 -16.85
CA SER A 117 -7.79 5.42 -15.94
C SER A 117 -8.46 6.56 -16.72
N GLN A 118 -9.41 7.24 -16.07
CA GLN A 118 -10.13 8.37 -16.67
C GLN A 118 -9.37 9.70 -16.60
N ASN A 119 -8.31 9.79 -15.85
CA ASN A 119 -7.44 10.96 -15.73
C ASN A 119 -6.03 10.57 -15.30
N GLU A 120 -5.11 11.53 -15.31
CA GLU A 120 -3.77 11.42 -14.79
C GLU A 120 -3.64 12.29 -13.53
N GLN A 121 -3.07 11.73 -12.46
CA GLN A 121 -2.82 12.42 -11.19
C GLN A 121 -1.45 12.03 -10.65
N ASP A 122 -0.87 12.92 -9.87
CA ASP A 122 0.36 12.65 -9.12
C ASP A 122 0.01 12.49 -7.63
N SER A 123 0.01 11.25 -7.17
CA SER A 123 -0.37 10.91 -5.79
C SER A 123 0.59 11.48 -4.73
N ARG A 124 1.80 11.92 -5.10
CA ARG A 124 2.75 12.55 -4.16
C ARG A 124 2.18 13.79 -3.49
N PHE A 125 1.31 14.52 -4.19
CA PHE A 125 0.68 15.71 -3.63
C PHE A 125 -0.26 15.42 -2.45
N TYR A 126 -0.84 14.20 -2.37
CA TYR A 126 -1.61 13.79 -1.20
C TYR A 126 -0.75 13.71 0.06
N GLY A 127 0.43 13.10 -0.06
CA GLY A 127 1.37 13.04 1.07
C GLY A 127 1.78 14.43 1.53
N LYS A 128 2.11 15.33 0.60
CA LYS A 128 2.44 16.72 0.92
C LYS A 128 1.28 17.46 1.60
N PHE A 129 0.06 17.28 1.11
CA PHE A 129 -1.13 17.91 1.66
C PHE A 129 -1.46 17.41 3.07
N ALA A 130 -1.33 16.10 3.30
CA ALA A 130 -1.63 15.45 4.58
C ALA A 130 -0.46 15.45 5.57
N PHE A 131 0.73 15.97 5.19
CA PHE A 131 1.97 15.88 5.97
C PHE A 131 2.39 14.42 6.26
N ILE A 132 2.07 13.52 5.36
CA ILE A 132 2.42 12.10 5.42
C ILE A 132 3.65 11.86 4.54
N PRO A 133 4.70 11.15 5.03
CA PRO A 133 5.87 10.84 4.22
C PRO A 133 5.52 10.01 3.00
N VAL A 134 6.18 10.34 1.88
CA VAL A 134 6.00 9.66 0.60
C VAL A 134 7.27 8.93 0.23
N PHE A 135 7.15 7.63 -0.05
CA PHE A 135 8.21 6.77 -0.54
C PHE A 135 7.92 6.38 -1.99
N GLU A 136 8.94 6.47 -2.84
CA GLU A 136 8.82 6.20 -4.27
C GLU A 136 10.01 5.36 -4.74
N PRO A 137 9.86 4.03 -4.82
CA PRO A 137 10.93 3.14 -5.30
C PRO A 137 11.10 3.24 -6.82
N SER A 138 12.30 2.97 -7.30
CA SER A 138 12.65 3.00 -8.72
C SER A 138 12.83 1.62 -9.35
N THR A 139 12.97 0.58 -8.54
CA THR A 139 13.18 -0.82 -8.99
C THR A 139 12.40 -1.80 -8.13
N GLN A 140 12.22 -3.02 -8.62
CA GLN A 140 11.54 -4.10 -7.88
C GLN A 140 12.25 -4.43 -6.56
N GLN A 141 13.59 -4.47 -6.56
CA GLN A 141 14.34 -4.72 -5.35
C GLN A 141 14.17 -3.58 -4.34
N GLU A 142 14.22 -2.35 -4.81
CA GLU A 142 13.96 -1.18 -3.96
C GLU A 142 12.54 -1.16 -3.42
N THR A 143 11.55 -1.57 -4.24
CA THR A 143 10.15 -1.70 -3.82
C THR A 143 10.00 -2.69 -2.66
N TYR A 144 10.62 -3.87 -2.81
CA TYR A 144 10.64 -4.90 -1.77
C TYR A 144 11.29 -4.42 -0.47
N ASP A 145 12.45 -3.78 -0.55
CA ASP A 145 13.17 -3.30 0.64
C ASP A 145 12.46 -2.09 1.27
N MET A 146 11.95 -1.19 0.45
CA MET A 146 11.31 0.05 0.88
C MET A 146 9.99 -0.19 1.60
N VAL A 147 9.14 -1.13 1.17
CA VAL A 147 7.89 -1.45 1.88
C VAL A 147 8.16 -2.03 3.26
N ARG A 148 9.19 -2.82 3.42
CA ARG A 148 9.62 -3.35 4.73
C ARG A 148 10.05 -2.22 5.67
N TYR A 149 10.88 -1.32 5.14
CA TYR A 149 11.29 -0.12 5.87
C TYR A 149 10.12 0.82 6.18
N ALA A 150 9.14 0.93 5.27
CA ALA A 150 7.95 1.77 5.45
C ALA A 150 7.11 1.35 6.66
N PHE A 151 6.94 0.04 6.88
CA PHE A 151 6.26 -0.45 8.08
C PHE A 151 7.02 -0.08 9.36
N ASP A 152 8.33 -0.32 9.39
CA ASP A 152 9.17 0.02 10.54
C ASP A 152 9.20 1.53 10.80
N TYR A 153 9.22 2.33 9.72
CA TYR A 153 9.16 3.78 9.81
C TYR A 153 7.82 4.26 10.36
N SER A 154 6.71 3.72 9.84
CA SER A 154 5.36 4.06 10.30
C SER A 154 5.18 3.77 11.80
N GLU A 155 5.63 2.62 12.28
CA GLU A 155 5.58 2.25 13.70
C GLU A 155 6.41 3.19 14.59
N ARG A 156 7.61 3.55 14.16
CA ARG A 156 8.49 4.44 14.94
C ARG A 156 8.03 5.88 14.98
N SER A 157 7.44 6.37 13.89
CA SER A 157 6.99 7.75 13.77
C SER A 157 5.52 7.93 14.17
N HIS A 158 4.78 6.84 14.36
CA HIS A 158 3.35 6.82 14.64
C HIS A 158 2.49 7.54 13.58
N ILE A 159 2.93 7.53 12.33
CA ILE A 159 2.19 8.10 11.19
C ILE A 159 2.14 7.10 10.04
N PRO A 160 1.10 7.13 9.19
CA PRO A 160 1.08 6.35 7.96
C PRO A 160 2.25 6.70 7.03
N VAL A 161 2.56 5.82 6.10
CA VAL A 161 3.46 6.08 4.97
C VAL A 161 2.67 5.93 3.67
N LEU A 162 2.74 6.92 2.80
CA LEU A 162 2.27 6.80 1.42
C LEU A 162 3.41 6.22 0.56
N MET A 163 3.17 5.08 -0.06
CA MET A 163 4.09 4.50 -1.02
C MET A 163 3.52 4.65 -2.43
N ARG A 164 4.21 5.42 -3.26
CA ARG A 164 3.78 5.67 -4.64
C ARG A 164 4.45 4.69 -5.57
N LEU A 165 3.67 3.92 -6.30
CA LEU A 165 4.08 3.17 -7.47
C LEU A 165 3.57 3.84 -8.75
N SER A 166 4.08 3.46 -9.90
CA SER A 166 3.52 3.86 -11.18
C SER A 166 3.66 2.73 -12.20
N LEU A 167 2.86 2.76 -13.24
CA LEU A 167 2.97 1.82 -14.36
C LEU A 167 4.38 1.75 -14.96
N ILE A 168 5.18 2.80 -14.82
CA ILE A 168 6.57 2.81 -15.29
C ILE A 168 7.45 1.87 -14.43
N HIS A 169 7.15 1.73 -13.14
CA HIS A 169 7.91 0.92 -12.18
C HIS A 169 7.34 -0.48 -11.97
N ILE A 170 6.11 -0.68 -12.36
CA ILE A 170 5.41 -1.97 -12.26
C ILE A 170 5.77 -2.87 -13.42
#